data_c1088ab8e2e4893fbcca1fa2b1d928cf
#
_entry.id   c1088ab8e2e4893fbcca1fa2b1d928cf
#
_cell.length_a   1.000
_cell.length_b   1.000
_cell.length_c   1.000
_cell.angle_alpha   90.00
_cell.angle_beta   90.00
_cell.angle_gamma   90.00
#
_symmetry.space_group_name_H-M   'P 1'
#
loop_
_entity.id
_entity.type
_entity.pdbx_description
1 polymer ?
#
loop_
_entity_poly.entity_id
_entity_poly.type
_entity_poly.pdbx_seq_one_letter_code
_entity_poly.pdbx_strand_id
1 'polypeptide(L)'
;MEIRIPAPAEEIINKLNEYGYEAYVVGGCVRDMLLGREPGDWDITTSALPEQVKEVFRRTVDTGIQHGTVTVMMGKEGYEVTTYRIDGEYSDGRHPNSVEFTPDLVEDLKRRDFTINAMAYNSHTGFVDKFGGVEDLEKGIIRCVGEPMDRFTEDALRILRAIRFSAQLGFSIEERTYEAIKVIAPNMVHVSKERIQVELTKLLLSSHPDYISLVYETGISPFVSEKFHGAYAADSGDWAVPSIPAGVPAVKHMRWAAFLRECSASQAAGILKDLKLDNDTSYRVRTLVEWQGKKVGAEDGGEDCLKHGKEEGMKEIAKQPEPSRASIRRAMSQMEPELFDDLLTLKMCLSEDASDDRESQWLCQVRDLTEEIRSNRDCISLKTLAVSGHDIMGAGVKPGREVGNTLARLLDMVLEEPQRNTKEYLLAHLGQKQEGHGGI
;
A
#
# COMPACT_ATOMS: atom_id res chain seq x y z
N MET A 1 -17.38 -18.29 23.39
CA MET A 1 -17.20 -17.77 22.03
C MET A 1 -17.23 -18.96 21.07
N GLU A 2 -18.11 -18.96 20.09
CA GLU A 2 -18.27 -20.11 19.19
C GLU A 2 -17.37 -19.86 17.97
N ILE A 3 -16.32 -20.68 17.80
CA ILE A 3 -15.47 -20.64 16.62
C ILE A 3 -16.18 -21.40 15.50
N ARG A 4 -16.48 -20.73 14.39
CA ARG A 4 -17.13 -21.34 13.23
C ARG A 4 -16.13 -21.55 12.13
N ILE A 5 -15.72 -22.79 11.94
CA ILE A 5 -14.90 -23.20 10.79
C ILE A 5 -15.81 -23.31 9.57
N PRO A 6 -15.41 -22.81 8.37
CA PRO A 6 -16.16 -23.04 7.14
C PRO A 6 -16.27 -24.53 6.83
N ALA A 7 -17.42 -24.94 6.31
CA ALA A 7 -17.68 -26.35 6.01
C ALA A 7 -16.58 -27.05 5.18
N PRO A 8 -15.97 -26.43 4.16
CA PRO A 8 -14.85 -27.07 3.44
C PRO A 8 -13.61 -27.31 4.29
N ALA A 9 -13.22 -26.35 5.15
CA ALA A 9 -12.09 -26.52 6.06
C ALA A 9 -12.38 -27.58 7.13
N GLU A 10 -13.60 -27.60 7.65
CA GLU A 10 -14.04 -28.63 8.60
C GLU A 10 -14.10 -30.03 7.97
N GLU A 11 -14.52 -30.15 6.69
CA GLU A 11 -14.47 -31.40 5.94
C GLU A 11 -13.04 -31.92 5.80
N ILE A 12 -12.06 -31.02 5.53
CA ILE A 12 -10.65 -31.40 5.46
C ILE A 12 -10.16 -31.96 6.81
N ILE A 13 -10.45 -31.23 7.90
CA ILE A 13 -10.06 -31.65 9.25
C ILE A 13 -10.67 -33.01 9.60
N ASN A 14 -11.99 -33.16 9.41
CA ASN A 14 -12.72 -34.39 9.71
C ASN A 14 -12.13 -35.57 8.93
N LYS A 15 -11.86 -35.39 7.65
CA LYS A 15 -11.34 -36.45 6.81
C LYS A 15 -9.92 -36.87 7.22
N LEU A 16 -9.05 -35.92 7.59
CA LEU A 16 -7.73 -36.26 8.14
C LEU A 16 -7.87 -37.04 9.46
N ASN A 17 -8.77 -36.64 10.33
CA ASN A 17 -9.03 -37.34 11.59
C ASN A 17 -9.57 -38.77 11.36
N GLU A 18 -10.45 -38.99 10.38
CA GLU A 18 -10.95 -40.32 9.99
C GLU A 18 -9.82 -41.27 9.57
N TYR A 19 -8.76 -40.72 8.96
CA TYR A 19 -7.56 -41.48 8.58
C TYR A 19 -6.52 -41.62 9.71
N GLY A 20 -6.84 -41.10 10.92
CA GLY A 20 -6.00 -41.20 12.11
C GLY A 20 -4.95 -40.10 12.25
N TYR A 21 -5.06 -39.01 11.47
CA TYR A 21 -4.15 -37.87 11.56
C TYR A 21 -4.83 -36.74 12.36
N GLU A 22 -4.04 -36.06 13.19
CA GLU A 22 -4.50 -34.81 13.82
C GLU A 22 -4.53 -33.70 12.78
N ALA A 23 -5.54 -32.81 12.85
CA ALA A 23 -5.61 -31.61 12.01
C ALA A 23 -6.36 -30.48 12.74
N TYR A 24 -5.85 -29.25 12.57
CA TYR A 24 -6.37 -28.03 13.21
C TYR A 24 -6.34 -26.88 12.22
N VAL A 25 -7.30 -25.94 12.33
CA VAL A 25 -7.10 -24.59 11.81
C VAL A 25 -6.12 -23.86 12.73
N VAL A 26 -5.27 -22.98 12.17
CA VAL A 26 -4.13 -22.45 12.92
C VAL A 26 -3.76 -21.02 12.48
N GLY A 27 -3.20 -20.24 13.40
CA GLY A 27 -2.60 -18.96 13.06
C GLY A 27 -3.59 -17.81 12.89
N GLY A 28 -3.50 -17.12 11.76
CA GLY A 28 -4.28 -15.91 11.49
C GLY A 28 -5.78 -16.09 11.56
N CYS A 29 -6.30 -17.19 11.03
CA CYS A 29 -7.75 -17.47 11.06
C CYS A 29 -8.26 -17.66 12.49
N VAL A 30 -7.52 -18.34 13.36
CA VAL A 30 -7.90 -18.54 14.76
C VAL A 30 -7.91 -17.20 15.51
N ARG A 31 -6.87 -16.39 15.33
CA ARG A 31 -6.81 -15.02 15.90
C ARG A 31 -7.99 -14.17 15.43
N ASP A 32 -8.24 -14.14 14.13
CA ASP A 32 -9.28 -13.26 13.57
C ASP A 32 -10.68 -13.67 14.04
N MET A 33 -10.97 -14.97 14.15
CA MET A 33 -12.21 -15.47 14.76
C MET A 33 -12.36 -15.05 16.21
N LEU A 34 -11.30 -15.14 17.02
CA LEU A 34 -11.33 -14.72 18.42
C LEU A 34 -11.58 -13.20 18.54
N LEU A 35 -11.14 -12.41 17.57
CA LEU A 35 -11.39 -10.98 17.47
C LEU A 35 -12.76 -10.64 16.86
N GLY A 36 -13.57 -11.64 16.47
CA GLY A 36 -14.86 -11.44 15.82
C GLY A 36 -14.74 -10.91 14.39
N ARG A 37 -13.59 -11.13 13.75
CA ARG A 37 -13.30 -10.77 12.33
C ARG A 37 -13.49 -12.00 11.45
N GLU A 38 -13.91 -11.80 10.22
CA GLU A 38 -13.95 -12.85 9.21
C GLU A 38 -12.54 -13.09 8.66
N PRO A 39 -12.00 -14.33 8.80
CA PRO A 39 -10.69 -14.66 8.25
C PRO A 39 -10.67 -14.60 6.73
N GLY A 40 -9.60 -14.02 6.15
CA GLY A 40 -9.39 -14.01 4.70
C GLY A 40 -8.93 -15.36 4.16
N ASP A 41 -8.06 -16.05 4.91
CA ASP A 41 -7.45 -17.34 4.56
C ASP A 41 -7.60 -18.34 5.71
N TRP A 42 -7.67 -19.62 5.38
CA TRP A 42 -7.82 -20.70 6.34
C TRP A 42 -6.64 -21.67 6.23
N ASP A 43 -5.68 -21.50 7.12
CA ASP A 43 -4.52 -22.39 7.22
C ASP A 43 -4.87 -23.60 8.08
N ILE A 44 -4.55 -24.79 7.60
CA ILE A 44 -4.70 -26.05 8.32
C ILE A 44 -3.32 -26.63 8.59
N THR A 45 -3.10 -27.10 9.81
CA THR A 45 -1.88 -27.83 10.18
C THR A 45 -2.24 -29.25 10.60
N THR A 46 -1.38 -30.25 10.29
CA THR A 46 -1.69 -31.67 10.49
C THR A 46 -0.46 -32.50 10.85
N SER A 47 -0.68 -33.63 11.54
CA SER A 47 0.35 -34.65 11.75
C SER A 47 0.60 -35.52 10.49
N ALA A 48 -0.27 -35.44 9.46
CA ALA A 48 -0.09 -36.18 8.22
C ALA A 48 1.08 -35.61 7.42
N LEU A 49 1.93 -36.50 6.86
CA LEU A 49 2.97 -36.12 5.91
C LEU A 49 2.36 -35.65 4.58
N PRO A 50 3.06 -34.86 3.76
CA PRO A 50 2.53 -34.35 2.49
C PRO A 50 1.99 -35.44 1.58
N GLU A 51 2.67 -36.56 1.48
CA GLU A 51 2.26 -37.73 0.68
C GLU A 51 0.95 -38.33 1.22
N GLN A 52 0.82 -38.41 2.54
CA GLN A 52 -0.40 -38.90 3.20
C GLN A 52 -1.59 -37.97 2.98
N VAL A 53 -1.36 -36.67 2.99
CA VAL A 53 -2.42 -35.67 2.62
C VAL A 53 -2.86 -35.91 1.17
N LYS A 54 -1.93 -36.19 0.24
CA LYS A 54 -2.24 -36.50 -1.16
C LYS A 54 -2.97 -37.83 -1.35
N GLU A 55 -2.72 -38.82 -0.49
CA GLU A 55 -3.48 -40.07 -0.48
C GLU A 55 -4.91 -39.89 -0.01
N VAL A 56 -5.13 -39.02 1.00
CA VAL A 56 -6.45 -38.76 1.55
C VAL A 56 -7.31 -37.92 0.57
N PHE A 57 -6.72 -36.98 -0.16
CA PHE A 57 -7.44 -36.04 -1.02
C PHE A 57 -7.11 -36.24 -2.51
N ARG A 58 -8.16 -36.40 -3.33
CA ARG A 58 -8.03 -36.66 -4.76
C ARG A 58 -7.53 -35.44 -5.57
N ARG A 59 -7.72 -34.22 -5.09
CA ARG A 59 -7.37 -32.97 -5.78
C ARG A 59 -6.47 -32.14 -4.89
N THR A 60 -5.19 -32.20 -5.16
CA THR A 60 -4.17 -31.44 -4.43
C THR A 60 -3.24 -30.73 -5.42
N VAL A 61 -2.60 -29.66 -4.95
CA VAL A 61 -1.58 -28.91 -5.68
C VAL A 61 -0.35 -28.78 -4.77
N ASP A 62 0.83 -29.07 -5.32
CA ASP A 62 2.10 -29.00 -4.61
C ASP A 62 2.59 -27.55 -4.56
N THR A 63 2.10 -26.77 -3.60
CA THR A 63 2.41 -25.33 -3.45
C THR A 63 3.66 -25.08 -2.61
N GLY A 64 4.08 -26.03 -1.79
CA GLY A 64 5.23 -25.90 -0.90
C GLY A 64 5.68 -27.22 -0.30
N ILE A 65 5.70 -28.30 -1.08
CA ILE A 65 5.95 -29.67 -0.60
C ILE A 65 7.29 -29.81 0.14
N GLN A 66 8.32 -29.04 -0.28
CA GLN A 66 9.63 -29.03 0.39
C GLN A 66 9.56 -28.49 1.83
N HIS A 67 8.52 -27.71 2.13
CA HIS A 67 8.25 -27.14 3.44
C HIS A 67 7.05 -27.79 4.14
N GLY A 68 6.56 -28.91 3.60
CA GLY A 68 5.46 -29.66 4.17
C GLY A 68 4.06 -29.16 3.82
N THR A 69 3.91 -28.21 2.87
CA THR A 69 2.61 -27.63 2.52
C THR A 69 2.07 -28.22 1.21
N VAL A 70 0.82 -28.66 1.26
CA VAL A 70 0.02 -29.12 0.12
C VAL A 70 -1.29 -28.34 0.11
N THR A 71 -1.68 -27.79 -1.03
CA THR A 71 -3.02 -27.17 -1.18
C THR A 71 -4.05 -28.23 -1.54
N VAL A 72 -5.05 -28.40 -0.68
CA VAL A 72 -6.22 -29.25 -0.92
C VAL A 72 -7.30 -28.44 -1.60
N MET A 73 -7.79 -28.90 -2.76
CA MET A 73 -8.81 -28.22 -3.55
C MET A 73 -10.21 -28.68 -3.17
N MET A 74 -10.99 -27.79 -2.56
CA MET A 74 -12.41 -27.98 -2.25
C MET A 74 -13.27 -27.18 -3.24
N GLY A 75 -13.77 -27.86 -4.26
CA GLY A 75 -14.44 -27.19 -5.37
C GLY A 75 -13.47 -26.32 -6.20
N LYS A 76 -13.62 -25.00 -6.14
CA LYS A 76 -12.73 -24.01 -6.78
C LYS A 76 -11.76 -23.37 -5.80
N GLU A 77 -11.92 -23.58 -4.51
CA GLU A 77 -11.11 -22.98 -3.44
C GLU A 77 -9.98 -23.91 -3.03
N GLY A 78 -8.83 -23.34 -2.71
CA GLY A 78 -7.66 -24.05 -2.23
C GLY A 78 -7.43 -23.76 -0.74
N TYR A 79 -7.19 -24.81 0.04
CA TYR A 79 -6.86 -24.72 1.46
C TYR A 79 -5.44 -25.22 1.68
N GLU A 80 -4.60 -24.41 2.30
CA GLU A 80 -3.23 -24.82 2.62
C GLU A 80 -3.24 -25.76 3.82
N VAL A 81 -2.71 -26.98 3.60
CA VAL A 81 -2.54 -28.02 4.63
C VAL A 81 -1.06 -28.24 4.82
N THR A 82 -0.54 -27.89 6.00
CA THR A 82 0.87 -27.95 6.32
C THR A 82 1.13 -29.02 7.37
N THR A 83 2.07 -29.92 7.11
CA THR A 83 2.55 -30.92 8.06
C THR A 83 3.23 -30.24 9.25
N TYR A 84 2.99 -30.71 10.49
CA TYR A 84 3.71 -30.24 11.67
C TYR A 84 5.21 -30.41 11.46
N ARG A 85 5.96 -29.39 11.81
CA ARG A 85 7.39 -29.39 11.56
C ARG A 85 8.19 -28.64 12.62
N ILE A 86 9.42 -29.03 12.75
CA ILE A 86 10.46 -28.29 13.46
C ILE A 86 11.36 -27.71 12.39
N ASP A 87 11.58 -26.41 12.43
CA ASP A 87 12.49 -25.76 11.52
C ASP A 87 13.93 -25.94 12.05
N GLY A 88 14.85 -26.39 11.20
CA GLY A 88 16.27 -26.50 11.51
C GLY A 88 16.96 -25.13 11.56
N GLU A 89 18.29 -25.12 11.60
CA GLU A 89 19.06 -23.88 11.60
C GLU A 89 18.78 -23.04 10.34
N TYR A 90 18.79 -21.74 10.50
CA TYR A 90 18.58 -20.76 9.43
C TYR A 90 19.92 -20.16 9.02
N SER A 91 20.46 -20.52 7.85
CA SER A 91 21.73 -19.95 7.35
C SER A 91 21.54 -18.71 6.49
N ASP A 92 20.37 -18.57 5.84
CA ASP A 92 20.05 -17.44 4.95
C ASP A 92 19.11 -16.39 5.60
N GLY A 93 18.78 -16.58 6.90
CA GLY A 93 17.86 -15.71 7.62
C GLY A 93 16.42 -15.74 7.10
N ARG A 94 16.02 -16.83 6.38
CA ARG A 94 14.66 -16.97 5.84
C ARG A 94 14.16 -18.41 5.84
N HIS A 95 14.95 -19.30 5.28
CA HIS A 95 14.55 -20.70 5.13
C HIS A 95 15.38 -21.57 6.09
N PRO A 96 14.73 -22.47 6.82
CA PRO A 96 15.50 -23.45 7.57
C PRO A 96 16.29 -24.32 6.59
N ASN A 97 17.53 -24.61 6.92
CA ASN A 97 18.40 -25.49 6.13
C ASN A 97 17.81 -26.89 5.97
N SER A 98 17.00 -27.32 6.93
CA SER A 98 16.26 -28.56 6.93
C SER A 98 14.92 -28.36 7.63
N VAL A 99 13.94 -29.12 7.21
CA VAL A 99 12.64 -29.25 7.87
C VAL A 99 12.53 -30.69 8.36
N GLU A 100 12.27 -30.85 9.65
CA GLU A 100 11.99 -32.14 10.25
C GLU A 100 10.50 -32.22 10.58
N PHE A 101 9.81 -33.20 10.03
CA PHE A 101 8.40 -33.41 10.35
C PHE A 101 8.24 -34.03 11.72
N THR A 102 7.30 -33.56 12.48
CA THR A 102 7.01 -34.04 13.85
C THR A 102 5.51 -34.37 13.97
N PRO A 103 5.17 -35.34 14.81
CA PRO A 103 3.75 -35.56 15.16
C PRO A 103 3.24 -34.58 16.24
N ASP A 104 4.08 -33.73 16.80
CA ASP A 104 3.73 -32.85 17.93
C ASP A 104 3.29 -31.46 17.46
N LEU A 105 2.02 -31.14 17.63
CA LEU A 105 1.43 -29.83 17.35
C LEU A 105 2.14 -28.70 18.12
N VAL A 106 2.58 -28.95 19.36
CA VAL A 106 3.19 -27.90 20.19
C VAL A 106 4.51 -27.44 19.59
N GLU A 107 5.32 -28.34 19.04
CA GLU A 107 6.54 -27.97 18.33
C GLU A 107 6.26 -27.16 17.04
N ASP A 108 5.17 -27.48 16.29
CA ASP A 108 4.76 -26.66 15.15
C ASP A 108 4.29 -25.25 15.58
N LEU A 109 3.57 -25.13 16.67
CA LEU A 109 3.14 -23.84 17.20
C LEU A 109 4.33 -23.01 17.73
N LYS A 110 5.31 -23.66 18.35
CA LYS A 110 6.50 -23.03 18.95
C LYS A 110 7.38 -22.30 17.93
N ARG A 111 7.48 -22.77 16.69
CA ARG A 111 8.27 -22.11 15.64
C ARG A 111 7.62 -20.87 15.05
N ARG A 112 6.35 -20.56 15.39
CA ARG A 112 5.63 -19.40 14.87
C ARG A 112 6.17 -18.09 15.44
N ASP A 113 5.81 -16.99 14.78
CA ASP A 113 6.35 -15.67 15.09
C ASP A 113 5.82 -15.10 16.43
N PHE A 114 4.48 -15.02 16.57
CA PHE A 114 3.84 -14.36 17.71
C PHE A 114 2.82 -15.27 18.39
N THR A 115 2.65 -15.10 19.69
CA THR A 115 1.70 -15.86 20.52
C THR A 115 0.29 -15.85 19.96
N ILE A 116 -0.17 -14.68 19.48
CA ILE A 116 -1.49 -14.48 18.86
C ILE A 116 -1.69 -15.26 17.53
N ASN A 117 -0.62 -15.78 16.94
CA ASN A 117 -0.63 -16.62 15.73
C ASN A 117 -0.20 -18.07 16.05
N ALA A 118 0.10 -18.39 17.31
CA ALA A 118 0.49 -19.72 17.78
C ALA A 118 -0.62 -20.44 18.51
N MET A 119 -1.82 -20.30 17.98
CA MET A 119 -3.05 -20.91 18.48
C MET A 119 -3.66 -21.81 17.42
N ALA A 120 -4.24 -22.93 17.83
CA ALA A 120 -4.89 -23.88 16.95
C ALA A 120 -6.30 -24.23 17.46
N TYR A 121 -7.19 -24.60 16.56
CA TYR A 121 -8.55 -25.01 16.91
C TYR A 121 -9.03 -26.16 16.03
N ASN A 122 -9.74 -27.07 16.67
CA ASN A 122 -10.41 -28.21 16.04
C ASN A 122 -11.73 -28.46 16.75
N SER A 123 -12.81 -28.68 16.02
CA SER A 123 -14.16 -28.88 16.57
C SER A 123 -14.29 -30.11 17.48
N HIS A 124 -13.41 -31.11 17.35
CA HIS A 124 -13.43 -32.35 18.15
C HIS A 124 -12.63 -32.24 19.45
N THR A 125 -11.43 -31.65 19.38
CA THR A 125 -10.49 -31.57 20.51
C THR A 125 -10.47 -30.19 21.18
N GLY A 126 -11.11 -29.21 20.55
CA GLY A 126 -11.23 -27.85 21.06
C GLY A 126 -10.02 -26.97 20.74
N PHE A 127 -9.81 -25.99 21.58
CA PHE A 127 -8.84 -24.93 21.43
C PHE A 127 -7.49 -25.32 22.06
N VAL A 128 -6.40 -25.03 21.35
CA VAL A 128 -5.03 -25.26 21.82
C VAL A 128 -4.31 -23.93 21.84
N ASP A 129 -3.99 -23.46 23.05
CA ASP A 129 -3.12 -22.29 23.31
C ASP A 129 -2.07 -22.68 24.35
N LYS A 130 -0.84 -22.87 23.94
CA LYS A 130 0.29 -23.24 24.81
C LYS A 130 1.21 -22.06 25.13
N PHE A 131 1.02 -20.94 24.44
CA PHE A 131 1.92 -19.79 24.48
C PHE A 131 1.25 -18.51 25.00
N GLY A 132 -0.03 -18.60 25.47
CA GLY A 132 -0.75 -17.45 26.02
C GLY A 132 -1.28 -16.47 24.97
N GLY A 133 -1.56 -16.95 23.77
CA GLY A 133 -2.06 -16.12 22.66
C GLY A 133 -3.41 -15.46 22.97
N VAL A 134 -4.32 -16.16 23.67
CA VAL A 134 -5.62 -15.61 24.09
C VAL A 134 -5.43 -14.44 25.06
N GLU A 135 -4.57 -14.61 26.06
CA GLU A 135 -4.28 -13.56 27.03
C GLU A 135 -3.66 -12.33 26.38
N ASP A 136 -2.71 -12.53 25.43
CA ASP A 136 -2.11 -11.44 24.67
C ASP A 136 -3.12 -10.75 23.72
N LEU A 137 -4.07 -11.49 23.14
CA LEU A 137 -5.20 -10.90 22.39
C LEU A 137 -6.10 -10.03 23.26
N GLU A 138 -6.45 -10.50 24.45
CA GLU A 138 -7.29 -9.77 25.40
C GLU A 138 -6.60 -8.50 25.90
N LYS A 139 -5.28 -8.55 26.09
CA LYS A 139 -4.45 -7.41 26.51
C LYS A 139 -4.05 -6.47 25.39
N GLY A 140 -4.28 -6.84 24.13
CA GLY A 140 -3.83 -6.07 22.96
C GLY A 140 -2.30 -6.03 22.84
N ILE A 141 -1.63 -7.19 22.95
CA ILE A 141 -0.17 -7.29 22.96
C ILE A 141 0.35 -8.14 21.81
N ILE A 142 1.38 -7.67 21.13
CA ILE A 142 2.19 -8.44 20.18
C ILE A 142 3.44 -8.94 20.91
N ARG A 143 3.50 -10.25 21.14
CA ARG A 143 4.60 -10.94 21.83
C ARG A 143 5.15 -12.06 20.98
N CYS A 144 6.49 -12.20 20.91
CA CYS A 144 7.12 -13.35 20.29
C CYS A 144 6.81 -14.65 21.02
N VAL A 145 6.74 -15.76 20.28
CA VAL A 145 6.73 -17.09 20.86
C VAL A 145 8.14 -17.43 21.36
N GLY A 146 8.29 -17.72 22.66
CA GLY A 146 9.58 -18.04 23.27
C GLY A 146 10.50 -16.82 23.40
N GLU A 147 11.78 -16.97 23.05
CA GLU A 147 12.77 -15.90 23.18
C GLU A 147 12.81 -15.02 21.93
N PRO A 148 12.51 -13.69 22.04
CA PRO A 148 12.44 -12.81 20.87
C PRO A 148 13.74 -12.74 20.05
N MET A 149 14.89 -12.75 20.72
CA MET A 149 16.20 -12.71 20.06
C MET A 149 16.39 -13.90 19.13
N ASP A 150 16.01 -15.10 19.58
CA ASP A 150 16.10 -16.31 18.77
C ASP A 150 15.15 -16.25 17.57
N ARG A 151 13.89 -15.89 17.81
CA ARG A 151 12.85 -15.79 16.76
C ARG A 151 13.19 -14.78 15.68
N PHE A 152 13.78 -13.64 16.03
CA PHE A 152 14.15 -12.62 15.05
C PHE A 152 15.46 -12.93 14.34
N THR A 153 16.36 -13.68 14.98
CA THR A 153 17.60 -14.17 14.33
C THR A 153 17.28 -15.21 13.25
N GLU A 154 16.28 -16.05 13.43
CA GLU A 154 15.82 -17.03 12.43
C GLU A 154 15.30 -16.36 11.16
N ASP A 155 14.46 -15.33 11.30
CA ASP A 155 13.95 -14.53 10.17
C ASP A 155 13.78 -13.08 10.62
N ALA A 156 14.73 -12.25 10.23
CA ALA A 156 14.72 -10.83 10.58
C ALA A 156 13.48 -10.08 10.07
N LEU A 157 12.77 -10.58 9.04
CA LEU A 157 11.51 -9.95 8.60
C LEU A 157 10.45 -9.96 9.70
N ARG A 158 10.55 -10.87 10.67
CA ARG A 158 9.60 -10.93 11.81
C ARG A 158 9.55 -9.62 12.60
N ILE A 159 10.63 -8.81 12.59
CA ILE A 159 10.61 -7.47 13.23
C ILE A 159 9.64 -6.51 12.52
N LEU A 160 9.62 -6.49 11.19
CA LEU A 160 8.62 -5.70 10.44
C LEU A 160 7.20 -6.29 10.60
N ARG A 161 7.09 -7.61 10.69
CA ARG A 161 5.81 -8.27 10.96
C ARG A 161 5.23 -7.87 12.32
N ALA A 162 6.09 -7.72 13.37
CA ALA A 162 5.66 -7.23 14.68
C ALA A 162 5.01 -5.84 14.57
N ILE A 163 5.69 -4.91 13.91
CA ILE A 163 5.19 -3.55 13.70
C ILE A 163 3.91 -3.58 12.85
N ARG A 164 3.87 -4.37 11.79
CA ARG A 164 2.68 -4.51 10.95
C ARG A 164 1.48 -5.08 11.70
N PHE A 165 1.66 -6.13 12.51
CA PHE A 165 0.55 -6.68 13.31
C PHE A 165 0.09 -5.66 14.38
N SER A 166 1.03 -4.95 15.00
CA SER A 166 0.71 -3.85 15.90
C SER A 166 -0.17 -2.81 15.19
N ALA A 167 0.20 -2.39 13.98
CA ALA A 167 -0.58 -1.44 13.17
C ALA A 167 -1.95 -2.01 12.71
N GLN A 168 -2.04 -3.28 12.32
CA GLN A 168 -3.28 -3.89 11.85
C GLN A 168 -4.30 -4.12 12.96
N LEU A 169 -3.83 -4.40 14.18
CA LEU A 169 -4.68 -4.76 15.30
C LEU A 169 -4.88 -3.59 16.27
N GLY A 170 -4.04 -2.57 16.22
CA GLY A 170 -4.00 -1.48 17.20
C GLY A 170 -3.40 -1.93 18.54
N PHE A 171 -2.51 -2.93 18.51
CA PHE A 171 -1.92 -3.55 19.69
C PHE A 171 -0.55 -2.96 19.99
N SER A 172 -0.16 -2.94 21.27
CA SER A 172 1.21 -2.59 21.68
C SER A 172 2.15 -3.78 21.49
N ILE A 173 3.43 -3.47 21.23
CA ILE A 173 4.47 -4.50 21.18
C ILE A 173 5.01 -4.70 22.60
N GLU A 174 5.12 -5.94 23.05
CA GLU A 174 5.67 -6.29 24.36
C GLU A 174 7.13 -5.80 24.48
N GLU A 175 7.52 -5.30 25.64
CA GLU A 175 8.80 -4.60 25.86
C GLU A 175 10.03 -5.42 25.45
N ARG A 176 10.11 -6.70 25.82
CA ARG A 176 11.24 -7.57 25.44
C ARG A 176 11.28 -7.81 23.93
N THR A 177 10.10 -7.97 23.31
CA THR A 177 9.93 -8.08 21.87
C THR A 177 10.38 -6.80 21.18
N TYR A 178 9.99 -5.64 21.71
CA TYR A 178 10.36 -4.33 21.16
C TYR A 178 11.87 -4.04 21.25
N GLU A 179 12.51 -4.35 22.38
CA GLU A 179 13.96 -4.21 22.51
C GLU A 179 14.73 -5.16 21.59
N ALA A 180 14.23 -6.39 21.41
CA ALA A 180 14.83 -7.32 20.45
C ALA A 180 14.75 -6.83 19.01
N ILE A 181 13.67 -6.10 18.63
CA ILE A 181 13.56 -5.46 17.30
C ILE A 181 14.75 -4.54 17.06
N LYS A 182 15.08 -3.66 18.03
CA LYS A 182 16.19 -2.71 17.91
C LYS A 182 17.54 -3.42 17.72
N VAL A 183 17.76 -4.49 18.48
CA VAL A 183 19.01 -5.25 18.43
C VAL A 183 19.16 -5.99 17.08
N ILE A 184 18.08 -6.55 16.55
CA ILE A 184 18.09 -7.36 15.31
C ILE A 184 17.91 -6.50 14.05
N ALA A 185 17.54 -5.23 14.15
CA ALA A 185 17.35 -4.33 13.01
C ALA A 185 18.46 -4.41 11.94
N PRO A 186 19.78 -4.50 12.29
CA PRO A 186 20.83 -4.65 11.29
C PRO A 186 20.72 -5.90 10.41
N ASN A 187 20.10 -6.98 10.89
CA ASN A 187 19.95 -8.23 10.13
C ASN A 187 18.96 -8.07 8.97
N MET A 188 18.18 -6.98 8.93
CA MET A 188 17.31 -6.67 7.80
C MET A 188 18.05 -6.51 6.46
N VAL A 189 19.37 -6.29 6.49
CA VAL A 189 20.21 -6.26 5.28
C VAL A 189 20.14 -7.58 4.48
N HIS A 190 19.86 -8.70 5.14
CA HIS A 190 19.73 -10.01 4.52
C HIS A 190 18.32 -10.30 3.98
N VAL A 191 17.34 -9.45 4.27
CA VAL A 191 15.96 -9.62 3.81
C VAL A 191 15.76 -8.98 2.44
N SER A 192 15.14 -9.72 1.51
CA SER A 192 14.89 -9.19 0.16
C SER A 192 13.92 -7.99 0.18
N LYS A 193 14.14 -7.05 -0.73
CA LYS A 193 13.35 -5.80 -0.80
C LYS A 193 11.88 -6.07 -1.12
N GLU A 194 11.58 -7.12 -1.87
CA GLU A 194 10.23 -7.58 -2.18
C GLU A 194 9.48 -8.00 -0.91
N ARG A 195 10.14 -8.72 0.02
CA ARG A 195 9.53 -9.10 1.30
C ARG A 195 9.30 -7.87 2.19
N ILE A 196 10.28 -6.99 2.29
CA ILE A 196 10.19 -5.73 3.04
C ILE A 196 9.03 -4.89 2.52
N GLN A 197 8.94 -4.71 1.20
CA GLN A 197 7.90 -3.93 0.53
C GLN A 197 6.49 -4.47 0.86
N VAL A 198 6.32 -5.79 0.88
CA VAL A 198 5.02 -6.41 1.21
C VAL A 198 4.59 -6.07 2.63
N GLU A 199 5.50 -6.17 3.61
CA GLU A 199 5.18 -5.85 5.02
C GLU A 199 4.89 -4.36 5.21
N LEU A 200 5.71 -3.46 4.62
CA LEU A 200 5.49 -2.02 4.67
C LEU A 200 4.16 -1.63 4.00
N THR A 201 3.84 -2.23 2.86
CA THR A 201 2.56 -1.97 2.19
C THR A 201 1.38 -2.41 3.05
N LYS A 202 1.44 -3.61 3.65
CA LYS A 202 0.39 -4.09 4.56
C LYS A 202 0.27 -3.23 5.82
N LEU A 203 1.37 -2.66 6.31
CA LEU A 203 1.38 -1.71 7.41
C LEU A 203 0.66 -0.42 7.00
N LEU A 204 1.03 0.18 5.88
CA LEU A 204 0.39 1.40 5.37
C LEU A 204 -1.11 1.22 5.07
N LEU A 205 -1.52 0.03 4.64
CA LEU A 205 -2.93 -0.32 4.39
C LEU A 205 -3.73 -0.64 5.67
N SER A 206 -3.06 -0.68 6.82
CA SER A 206 -3.71 -1.00 8.10
C SER A 206 -4.61 0.13 8.61
N SER A 207 -5.31 -0.14 9.72
CA SER A 207 -6.11 0.85 10.44
C SER A 207 -5.27 1.88 11.19
N HIS A 208 -3.98 1.57 11.46
CA HIS A 208 -3.04 2.47 12.15
C HIS A 208 -1.76 2.65 11.31
N PRO A 209 -1.85 3.30 10.13
CA PRO A 209 -0.69 3.45 9.24
C PRO A 209 0.44 4.30 9.85
N ASP A 210 0.13 5.14 10.84
CA ASP A 210 1.11 5.97 11.56
C ASP A 210 2.17 5.16 12.30
N TYR A 211 1.90 3.89 12.56
CA TYR A 211 2.89 2.97 13.14
C TYR A 211 4.09 2.74 12.22
N ILE A 212 4.08 3.29 11.00
CA ILE A 212 5.27 3.38 10.15
C ILE A 212 6.41 4.15 10.84
N SER A 213 6.10 5.07 11.79
CA SER A 213 7.09 5.76 12.61
C SER A 213 7.97 4.78 13.40
N LEU A 214 7.40 3.66 13.88
CA LEU A 214 8.14 2.63 14.59
C LEU A 214 9.27 2.01 13.76
N VAL A 215 9.19 2.03 12.43
CA VAL A 215 10.28 1.57 11.54
C VAL A 215 11.51 2.46 11.68
N TYR A 216 11.30 3.74 11.95
CA TYR A 216 12.37 4.72 12.22
C TYR A 216 12.83 4.66 13.68
N GLU A 217 11.91 4.68 14.62
CA GLU A 217 12.18 4.66 16.07
C GLU A 217 12.96 3.42 16.53
N THR A 218 12.70 2.26 15.88
CA THR A 218 13.40 1.01 16.19
C THR A 218 14.70 0.83 15.41
N GLY A 219 15.10 1.80 14.57
CA GLY A 219 16.34 1.74 13.82
C GLY A 219 16.32 0.78 12.63
N ILE A 220 15.15 0.36 12.16
CA ILE A 220 15.00 -0.52 10.98
C ILE A 220 15.23 0.26 9.68
N SER A 221 14.82 1.52 9.61
CA SER A 221 14.76 2.33 8.38
C SER A 221 16.07 2.38 7.57
N PRO A 222 17.30 2.45 8.16
CA PRO A 222 18.55 2.41 7.38
C PRO A 222 18.71 1.14 6.55
N PHE A 223 18.19 0.02 7.04
CA PHE A 223 18.30 -1.31 6.41
C PHE A 223 17.19 -1.56 5.40
N VAL A 224 16.12 -0.77 5.42
CA VAL A 224 15.09 -0.75 4.38
C VAL A 224 15.68 -0.24 3.06
N SER A 225 16.12 0.99 3.00
CA SER A 225 17.03 1.56 2.00
C SER A 225 17.57 2.91 2.50
N GLU A 226 18.72 3.34 1.96
CA GLU A 226 19.30 4.64 2.28
C GLU A 226 18.33 5.79 1.95
N LYS A 227 17.63 5.72 0.80
CA LYS A 227 16.66 6.75 0.40
C LYS A 227 15.41 6.75 1.29
N PHE A 228 14.92 5.56 1.69
CA PHE A 228 13.80 5.46 2.61
C PHE A 228 14.16 6.07 3.96
N HIS A 229 15.32 5.73 4.49
CA HIS A 229 15.82 6.31 5.74
C HIS A 229 15.97 7.83 5.66
N GLY A 230 16.67 8.31 4.61
CA GLY A 230 16.93 9.74 4.42
C GLY A 230 15.70 10.58 4.09
N ALA A 231 14.53 9.96 3.82
CA ALA A 231 13.30 10.70 3.56
C ALA A 231 12.84 11.54 4.77
N TYR A 232 13.06 11.04 5.98
CA TYR A 232 12.55 11.63 7.23
C TYR A 232 13.58 11.69 8.34
N ALA A 233 14.84 11.35 8.09
CA ALA A 233 15.93 11.52 9.03
C ALA A 233 16.26 13.01 9.16
N ALA A 234 16.15 13.55 10.37
CA ALA A 234 16.62 14.90 10.67
C ALA A 234 18.09 14.87 11.13
N ASP A 235 18.82 15.95 10.87
CA ASP A 235 20.22 16.11 11.32
C ASP A 235 20.37 16.05 12.85
N SER A 236 19.29 16.32 13.60
CA SER A 236 19.23 16.23 15.06
C SER A 236 19.17 14.80 15.61
N GLY A 237 18.98 13.80 14.75
CA GLY A 237 18.70 12.41 15.15
C GLY A 237 17.23 12.13 15.48
N ASP A 238 16.35 13.11 15.33
CA ASP A 238 14.91 12.96 15.44
C ASP A 238 14.30 12.53 14.11
N TRP A 239 13.07 12.03 14.16
CA TRP A 239 12.34 11.56 12.99
C TRP A 239 11.12 12.45 12.74
N ALA A 240 11.02 13.01 11.55
CA ALA A 240 9.88 13.83 11.13
C ALA A 240 8.95 13.01 10.19
N VAL A 241 8.61 11.77 10.61
CA VAL A 241 7.71 10.92 9.82
C VAL A 241 6.30 11.52 9.83
N PRO A 242 5.73 11.84 8.66
CA PRO A 242 4.42 12.48 8.60
C PRO A 242 3.30 11.50 8.99
N SER A 243 2.35 11.94 9.80
CA SER A 243 1.13 11.18 10.08
C SER A 243 0.34 10.92 8.81
N ILE A 244 -0.36 9.80 8.73
CA ILE A 244 -1.25 9.49 7.61
C ILE A 244 -2.70 9.69 8.07
N PRO A 245 -3.42 10.71 7.56
CA PRO A 245 -4.79 10.98 7.98
C PRO A 245 -5.71 9.77 7.85
N ALA A 246 -6.56 9.54 8.84
CA ALA A 246 -7.48 8.42 8.88
C ALA A 246 -8.45 8.40 7.67
N GLY A 247 -8.78 9.57 7.12
CA GLY A 247 -9.62 9.72 5.94
C GLY A 247 -8.99 9.23 4.63
N VAL A 248 -7.65 9.09 4.55
CA VAL A 248 -7.01 8.59 3.32
C VAL A 248 -7.43 7.14 3.08
N PRO A 249 -8.03 6.81 1.92
CA PRO A 249 -8.45 5.46 1.60
C PRO A 249 -7.33 4.42 1.71
N ALA A 250 -7.66 3.20 2.18
CA ALA A 250 -6.71 2.09 2.26
C ALA A 250 -6.41 1.49 0.88
N VAL A 251 -6.00 2.33 -0.06
CA VAL A 251 -5.60 1.99 -1.42
C VAL A 251 -4.08 2.11 -1.51
N LYS A 252 -3.41 1.13 -2.11
CA LYS A 252 -1.95 0.99 -2.10
C LYS A 252 -1.23 2.28 -2.49
N HIS A 253 -1.52 2.84 -3.67
CA HIS A 253 -0.85 4.03 -4.15
C HIS A 253 -1.20 5.30 -3.36
N MET A 254 -2.43 5.40 -2.83
CA MET A 254 -2.83 6.55 -2.01
C MET A 254 -2.11 6.57 -0.66
N ARG A 255 -2.01 5.43 0.02
CA ARG A 255 -1.29 5.32 1.30
C ARG A 255 0.21 5.54 1.15
N TRP A 256 0.83 5.03 0.08
CA TRP A 256 2.21 5.33 -0.25
C TRP A 256 2.41 6.81 -0.61
N ALA A 257 1.50 7.44 -1.36
CA ALA A 257 1.57 8.86 -1.67
C ALA A 257 1.39 9.74 -0.43
N ALA A 258 0.46 9.39 0.47
CA ALA A 258 0.28 10.08 1.74
C ALA A 258 1.53 10.00 2.62
N PHE A 259 2.16 8.83 2.69
CA PHE A 259 3.42 8.64 3.42
C PHE A 259 4.57 9.46 2.80
N LEU A 260 4.70 9.49 1.46
CA LEU A 260 5.81 10.16 0.76
C LEU A 260 5.51 11.61 0.36
N ARG A 261 4.43 12.22 0.89
CA ARG A 261 3.95 13.54 0.45
C ARG A 261 4.94 14.70 0.62
N GLU A 262 5.86 14.58 1.55
CA GLU A 262 6.89 15.59 1.82
C GLU A 262 8.17 15.38 0.99
N CYS A 263 8.25 14.26 0.26
CA CYS A 263 9.33 13.98 -0.67
C CYS A 263 9.12 14.71 -1.99
N SER A 264 10.21 15.00 -2.71
CA SER A 264 10.09 15.30 -4.13
C SER A 264 9.66 14.06 -4.92
N ALA A 265 9.05 14.26 -6.09
CA ALA A 265 8.66 13.14 -6.98
C ALA A 265 9.86 12.24 -7.35
N SER A 266 11.05 12.80 -7.46
CA SER A 266 12.29 12.04 -7.73
C SER A 266 12.72 11.18 -6.55
N GLN A 267 12.65 11.72 -5.33
CA GLN A 267 12.94 10.96 -4.10
C GLN A 267 11.95 9.82 -3.93
N ALA A 268 10.64 10.10 -4.06
CA ALA A 268 9.60 9.09 -4.00
C ALA A 268 9.84 7.97 -5.02
N ALA A 269 10.09 8.31 -6.30
CA ALA A 269 10.40 7.33 -7.33
C ALA A 269 11.66 6.48 -7.00
N GLY A 270 12.67 7.10 -6.40
CA GLY A 270 13.87 6.41 -5.95
C GLY A 270 13.59 5.38 -4.84
N ILE A 271 12.79 5.75 -3.85
CA ILE A 271 12.38 4.87 -2.73
C ILE A 271 11.58 3.68 -3.26
N LEU A 272 10.56 3.95 -4.08
CA LEU A 272 9.69 2.90 -4.65
C LEU A 272 10.48 1.91 -5.51
N LYS A 273 11.46 2.40 -6.28
CA LYS A 273 12.36 1.57 -7.09
C LYS A 273 13.26 0.68 -6.21
N ASP A 274 13.85 1.25 -5.16
CA ASP A 274 14.71 0.51 -4.23
C ASP A 274 13.92 -0.61 -3.53
N LEU A 275 12.66 -0.36 -3.21
CA LEU A 275 11.72 -1.30 -2.61
C LEU A 275 11.08 -2.28 -3.61
N LYS A 276 11.39 -2.19 -4.90
CA LYS A 276 10.85 -3.08 -5.94
C LYS A 276 9.32 -3.04 -6.08
N LEU A 277 8.70 -1.89 -5.88
CA LEU A 277 7.29 -1.74 -6.20
C LEU A 277 7.05 -1.87 -7.71
N ASP A 278 5.84 -2.31 -8.07
CA ASP A 278 5.44 -2.40 -9.48
C ASP A 278 5.37 -1.03 -10.17
N ASN A 279 5.44 -1.06 -11.50
CA ASN A 279 5.52 0.16 -12.31
C ASN A 279 4.24 1.02 -12.22
N ASP A 280 3.06 0.39 -12.16
CA ASP A 280 1.78 1.11 -12.06
C ASP A 280 1.69 1.85 -10.71
N THR A 281 1.92 1.15 -9.60
CA THR A 281 1.99 1.78 -8.27
C THR A 281 3.01 2.91 -8.24
N SER A 282 4.21 2.69 -8.80
CA SER A 282 5.29 3.69 -8.81
C SER A 282 4.91 4.93 -9.62
N TYR A 283 4.27 4.76 -10.76
CA TYR A 283 3.75 5.86 -11.58
C TYR A 283 2.69 6.67 -10.83
N ARG A 284 1.68 6.00 -10.26
CA ARG A 284 0.58 6.65 -9.53
C ARG A 284 1.09 7.42 -8.31
N VAL A 285 1.93 6.80 -7.49
CA VAL A 285 2.52 7.47 -6.31
C VAL A 285 3.33 8.69 -6.70
N ARG A 286 4.23 8.55 -7.69
CA ARG A 286 5.04 9.67 -8.16
C ARG A 286 4.18 10.83 -8.64
N THR A 287 3.15 10.55 -9.42
CA THR A 287 2.23 11.57 -9.95
C THR A 287 1.49 12.27 -8.81
N LEU A 288 0.94 11.51 -7.84
CA LEU A 288 0.26 12.10 -6.69
C LEU A 288 1.20 12.98 -5.85
N VAL A 289 2.42 12.53 -5.58
CA VAL A 289 3.43 13.30 -4.84
C VAL A 289 3.82 14.58 -5.62
N GLU A 290 4.01 14.48 -6.93
CA GLU A 290 4.33 15.65 -7.76
C GLU A 290 3.22 16.70 -7.73
N TRP A 291 1.96 16.25 -7.76
CA TRP A 291 0.80 17.13 -7.76
C TRP A 291 0.36 17.60 -6.37
N GLN A 292 0.89 16.98 -5.31
CA GLN A 292 0.58 17.38 -3.94
C GLN A 292 1.03 18.82 -3.66
N GLY A 293 2.20 19.23 -4.15
CA GLY A 293 2.71 20.59 -4.01
C GLY A 293 2.11 21.63 -4.97
N LYS A 294 1.26 21.20 -5.93
CA LYS A 294 0.64 22.09 -6.92
C LYS A 294 -0.79 22.43 -6.51
N LYS A 295 -1.19 23.70 -6.62
CA LYS A 295 -2.56 24.13 -6.37
C LYS A 295 -3.42 23.87 -7.61
N VAL A 296 -4.22 22.80 -7.59
CA VAL A 296 -5.14 22.46 -8.69
C VAL A 296 -6.15 23.57 -8.89
N GLY A 297 -6.33 24.03 -10.13
CA GLY A 297 -7.27 25.11 -10.46
C GLY A 297 -6.69 26.52 -10.32
N ALA A 298 -5.47 26.70 -9.81
CA ALA A 298 -4.81 28.00 -9.84
C ALA A 298 -4.30 28.32 -11.24
N GLU A 299 -4.33 29.60 -11.64
CA GLU A 299 -3.72 30.04 -12.90
C GLU A 299 -2.18 30.05 -12.78
N ASP A 300 -1.48 29.65 -13.85
CA ASP A 300 -0.01 29.71 -13.92
C ASP A 300 0.46 31.17 -13.76
N GLY A 301 1.12 31.49 -12.65
CA GLY A 301 1.60 32.83 -12.32
C GLY A 301 1.27 33.30 -10.90
N GLY A 302 0.45 32.57 -10.17
CA GLY A 302 0.24 32.78 -8.74
C GLY A 302 1.38 32.14 -7.95
N GLU A 303 2.47 32.87 -7.73
CA GLU A 303 3.52 32.45 -6.80
C GLU A 303 2.94 32.14 -5.43
N ASP A 304 3.46 31.08 -4.86
CA ASP A 304 3.33 30.57 -3.52
C ASP A 304 3.23 31.68 -2.45
N CYS A 305 2.01 32.15 -2.15
CA CYS A 305 1.77 33.14 -1.09
C CYS A 305 1.88 32.58 0.33
N LEU A 306 2.55 31.44 0.51
CA LEU A 306 2.74 30.78 1.80
C LEU A 306 4.15 30.96 2.39
N LYS A 307 4.88 32.04 2.06
CA LYS A 307 6.07 32.43 2.81
C LYS A 307 5.86 33.74 3.54
N HIS A 308 5.60 33.62 4.84
CA HIS A 308 5.87 34.59 5.94
C HIS A 308 5.78 36.08 5.61
N GLY A 309 4.75 36.73 6.16
CA GLY A 309 4.70 38.16 6.27
C GLY A 309 3.72 38.62 7.34
N LYS A 310 4.19 38.79 8.58
CA LYS A 310 3.55 39.66 9.51
C LYS A 310 3.66 41.08 8.96
N GLU A 311 2.54 41.63 8.47
CA GLU A 311 2.33 43.07 8.45
C GLU A 311 0.82 43.33 8.56
N GLU A 312 0.42 43.88 9.71
CA GLU A 312 -0.88 44.46 9.95
C GLU A 312 -1.03 45.72 9.05
N GLY A 313 -2.03 45.69 8.21
CA GLY A 313 -2.46 46.87 7.44
C GLY A 313 -3.75 46.55 6.74
N MET A 314 -4.83 47.30 7.08
CA MET A 314 -6.15 47.24 6.44
C MET A 314 -5.98 47.07 4.93
N LYS A 315 -6.31 45.88 4.41
CA LYS A 315 -6.51 45.65 3.00
C LYS A 315 -7.97 45.33 2.75
N GLU A 316 -8.53 46.04 1.76
CA GLU A 316 -9.80 45.72 1.12
C GLU A 316 -9.99 44.20 1.03
N ILE A 317 -11.24 43.77 1.25
CA ILE A 317 -11.66 42.39 1.07
C ILE A 317 -11.50 42.08 -0.43
N ALA A 318 -10.28 41.74 -0.85
CA ALA A 318 -10.02 41.21 -2.17
C ALA A 318 -10.82 39.91 -2.31
N LYS A 319 -11.71 39.83 -3.30
CA LYS A 319 -12.39 38.59 -3.68
C LYS A 319 -11.33 37.51 -3.74
N GLN A 320 -11.53 36.40 -2.98
CA GLN A 320 -10.64 35.28 -3.09
C GLN A 320 -10.63 34.78 -4.56
N PRO A 321 -9.48 34.43 -5.13
CA PRO A 321 -9.44 33.89 -6.48
C PRO A 321 -10.29 32.62 -6.53
N GLU A 322 -11.11 32.49 -7.57
CA GLU A 322 -11.90 31.26 -7.82
C GLU A 322 -11.07 30.30 -8.67
N PRO A 323 -11.28 28.96 -8.53
CA PRO A 323 -10.58 28.00 -9.37
C PRO A 323 -10.90 28.19 -10.88
N SER A 324 -9.88 28.15 -11.71
CA SER A 324 -10.00 28.27 -13.17
C SER A 324 -10.36 26.93 -13.81
N ARG A 325 -11.44 26.89 -14.61
CA ARG A 325 -11.80 25.68 -15.40
C ARG A 325 -10.70 25.26 -16.36
N ALA A 326 -10.01 26.21 -16.98
CA ALA A 326 -8.90 25.92 -17.89
C ALA A 326 -7.74 25.22 -17.15
N SER A 327 -7.38 25.73 -15.97
CA SER A 327 -6.34 25.12 -15.15
C SER A 327 -6.74 23.71 -14.64
N ILE A 328 -8.00 23.49 -14.28
CA ILE A 328 -8.53 22.18 -13.92
C ILE A 328 -8.44 21.21 -15.11
N ARG A 329 -8.89 21.62 -16.32
CA ARG A 329 -8.77 20.78 -17.53
C ARG A 329 -7.32 20.44 -17.85
N ARG A 330 -6.38 21.38 -17.69
CA ARG A 330 -4.94 21.09 -17.82
C ARG A 330 -4.47 20.04 -16.83
N ALA A 331 -4.86 20.17 -15.56
CA ALA A 331 -4.51 19.17 -14.56
C ALA A 331 -5.09 17.78 -14.90
N MET A 332 -6.37 17.71 -15.29
CA MET A 332 -7.03 16.48 -15.72
C MET A 332 -6.36 15.86 -16.96
N SER A 333 -5.79 16.66 -17.85
CA SER A 333 -5.11 16.17 -19.07
C SER A 333 -3.77 15.50 -18.80
N GLN A 334 -3.18 15.71 -17.62
CA GLN A 334 -1.84 15.20 -17.26
C GLN A 334 -1.86 13.82 -16.60
N MET A 335 -3.02 13.29 -16.28
CA MET A 335 -3.18 12.01 -15.61
C MET A 335 -4.47 11.31 -16.00
N GLU A 336 -4.60 10.05 -15.62
CA GLU A 336 -5.82 9.27 -15.82
C GLU A 336 -6.96 9.82 -14.95
N PRO A 337 -8.24 9.73 -15.40
CA PRO A 337 -9.38 10.25 -14.66
C PRO A 337 -9.49 9.76 -13.22
N GLU A 338 -9.26 8.48 -12.99
CA GLU A 338 -9.30 7.87 -11.66
C GLU A 338 -8.17 8.40 -10.77
N LEU A 339 -6.99 8.63 -11.33
CA LEU A 339 -5.85 9.16 -10.58
C LEU A 339 -6.06 10.63 -10.20
N PHE A 340 -6.79 11.39 -11.03
CA PHE A 340 -7.19 12.76 -10.70
C PHE A 340 -8.18 12.79 -9.53
N ASP A 341 -9.12 11.86 -9.47
CA ASP A 341 -10.04 11.72 -8.34
C ASP A 341 -9.32 11.32 -7.06
N ASP A 342 -8.35 10.41 -7.16
CA ASP A 342 -7.46 10.03 -6.06
C ASP A 342 -6.64 11.24 -5.55
N LEU A 343 -6.14 12.09 -6.46
CA LEU A 343 -5.44 13.32 -6.10
C LEU A 343 -6.33 14.28 -5.29
N LEU A 344 -7.53 14.54 -5.78
CA LEU A 344 -8.48 15.43 -5.06
C LEU A 344 -8.84 14.84 -3.69
N THR A 345 -9.11 13.53 -3.63
CA THR A 345 -9.40 12.83 -2.38
C THR A 345 -8.25 12.95 -1.39
N LEU A 346 -7.02 12.69 -1.85
CA LEU A 346 -5.83 12.79 -1.00
C LEU A 346 -5.64 14.21 -0.46
N LYS A 347 -5.76 15.23 -1.33
CA LYS A 347 -5.65 16.65 -0.93
C LYS A 347 -6.73 17.03 0.09
N MET A 348 -7.96 16.59 -0.10
CA MET A 348 -9.05 16.86 0.84
C MET A 348 -8.77 16.25 2.21
N CYS A 349 -8.37 14.97 2.28
CA CYS A 349 -8.03 14.32 3.54
C CYS A 349 -6.88 15.04 4.27
N LEU A 350 -5.88 15.52 3.53
CA LEU A 350 -4.74 16.23 4.11
C LEU A 350 -5.12 17.64 4.60
N SER A 351 -5.99 18.37 3.89
CA SER A 351 -6.46 19.69 4.31
C SER A 351 -7.39 19.62 5.52
N GLU A 352 -8.23 18.59 5.60
CA GLU A 352 -9.11 18.35 6.75
C GLU A 352 -8.29 18.00 8.01
N ASP A 353 -7.27 17.15 7.89
CA ASP A 353 -6.37 16.80 8.99
C ASP A 353 -5.58 18.01 9.50
N ALA A 354 -5.13 18.88 8.59
CA ALA A 354 -4.47 20.14 8.91
C ALA A 354 -5.42 21.24 9.41
N SER A 355 -6.73 20.99 9.43
CA SER A 355 -7.78 21.97 9.72
C SER A 355 -7.68 23.24 8.84
N ASP A 356 -7.30 23.06 7.56
CA ASP A 356 -7.23 24.14 6.58
C ASP A 356 -8.57 24.33 5.85
N ASP A 357 -9.47 25.07 6.49
CA ASP A 357 -10.80 25.36 5.95
C ASP A 357 -10.75 26.06 4.58
N ARG A 358 -9.70 26.84 4.30
CA ARG A 358 -9.58 27.57 3.02
C ARG A 358 -9.21 26.61 1.89
N GLU A 359 -8.26 25.74 2.12
CA GLU A 359 -7.89 24.72 1.12
C GLU A 359 -9.03 23.74 0.92
N SER A 360 -9.72 23.33 1.99
CA SER A 360 -10.90 22.45 1.91
C SER A 360 -12.02 23.08 1.06
N GLN A 361 -12.34 24.37 1.26
CA GLN A 361 -13.33 25.08 0.44
C GLN A 361 -12.90 25.20 -1.02
N TRP A 362 -11.62 25.50 -1.28
CA TRP A 362 -11.06 25.54 -2.62
C TRP A 362 -11.19 24.18 -3.33
N LEU A 363 -10.83 23.09 -2.67
CA LEU A 363 -10.92 21.75 -3.23
C LEU A 363 -12.37 21.29 -3.48
N CYS A 364 -13.34 21.73 -2.65
CA CYS A 364 -14.75 21.53 -2.92
C CYS A 364 -15.17 22.19 -4.23
N GLN A 365 -14.77 23.46 -4.45
CA GLN A 365 -15.06 24.17 -5.70
C GLN A 365 -14.38 23.50 -6.91
N VAL A 366 -13.14 23.06 -6.77
CA VAL A 366 -12.42 22.30 -7.80
C VAL A 366 -13.17 21.03 -8.17
N ARG A 367 -13.68 20.29 -7.18
CA ARG A 367 -14.48 19.08 -7.40
C ARG A 367 -15.76 19.36 -8.15
N ASP A 368 -16.51 20.38 -7.74
CA ASP A 368 -17.77 20.76 -8.41
C ASP A 368 -17.53 21.16 -9.88
N LEU A 369 -16.47 21.94 -10.14
CA LEU A 369 -16.06 22.32 -11.50
C LEU A 369 -15.57 21.11 -12.32
N THR A 370 -14.93 20.13 -11.68
CA THR A 370 -14.52 18.88 -12.33
C THR A 370 -15.73 18.08 -12.83
N GLU A 371 -16.78 18.00 -12.01
CA GLU A 371 -18.02 17.33 -12.39
C GLU A 371 -18.73 18.07 -13.53
N GLU A 372 -18.73 19.41 -13.52
CA GLU A 372 -19.24 20.23 -14.62
C GLU A 372 -18.47 19.99 -15.92
N ILE A 373 -17.13 20.00 -15.88
CA ILE A 373 -16.26 19.71 -17.04
C ILE A 373 -16.56 18.34 -17.62
N ARG A 374 -16.75 17.31 -16.78
CA ARG A 374 -17.11 15.95 -17.21
C ARG A 374 -18.50 15.88 -17.80
N SER A 375 -19.48 16.53 -17.19
CA SER A 375 -20.87 16.57 -17.65
C SER A 375 -21.00 17.25 -19.02
N ASN A 376 -20.23 18.29 -19.25
CA ASN A 376 -20.13 19.00 -20.53
C ASN A 376 -19.36 18.20 -21.59
N ARG A 377 -18.69 17.12 -21.21
CA ARG A 377 -17.79 16.34 -22.06
C ARG A 377 -16.68 17.17 -22.70
N ASP A 378 -16.13 18.09 -21.91
CA ASP A 378 -15.01 18.91 -22.36
C ASP A 378 -13.86 18.02 -22.84
N CYS A 379 -13.16 18.45 -23.88
CA CYS A 379 -11.98 17.75 -24.37
C CYS A 379 -10.81 17.98 -23.40
N ILE A 380 -10.33 16.89 -22.80
CA ILE A 380 -9.20 16.90 -21.85
C ILE A 380 -8.03 16.00 -22.32
N SER A 381 -8.10 15.43 -23.51
CA SER A 381 -7.06 14.52 -23.98
C SER A 381 -6.94 14.52 -25.50
N LEU A 382 -5.80 14.09 -26.01
CA LEU A 382 -5.59 13.89 -27.46
C LEU A 382 -6.59 12.89 -28.06
N LYS A 383 -7.15 11.97 -27.27
CA LYS A 383 -8.13 10.98 -27.73
C LYS A 383 -9.50 11.63 -28.04
N THR A 384 -9.82 12.71 -27.36
CA THR A 384 -11.10 13.43 -27.49
C THR A 384 -10.98 14.70 -28.34
N LEU A 385 -9.77 14.99 -28.86
CA LEU A 385 -9.53 16.12 -29.75
C LEU A 385 -10.23 15.87 -31.10
N ALA A 386 -10.86 16.90 -31.68
CA ALA A 386 -11.64 16.79 -32.93
C ALA A 386 -10.77 16.56 -34.20
N VAL A 387 -9.46 16.59 -34.06
CA VAL A 387 -8.50 16.29 -35.13
C VAL A 387 -7.52 15.20 -34.70
N SER A 388 -7.18 14.33 -35.65
CA SER A 388 -6.20 13.26 -35.48
C SER A 388 -4.86 13.64 -36.13
N GLY A 389 -3.80 12.87 -35.84
CA GLY A 389 -2.53 13.02 -36.55
C GLY A 389 -2.65 12.88 -38.07
N HIS A 390 -3.59 12.06 -38.56
CA HIS A 390 -3.85 11.91 -39.98
C HIS A 390 -4.44 13.18 -40.59
N ASP A 391 -5.37 13.83 -39.89
CA ASP A 391 -5.98 15.10 -40.38
C ASP A 391 -4.91 16.20 -40.48
N ILE A 392 -4.01 16.27 -39.51
CA ILE A 392 -2.93 17.27 -39.47
C ILE A 392 -1.89 17.03 -40.58
N MET A 393 -1.53 15.78 -40.83
CA MET A 393 -0.66 15.43 -41.96
C MET A 393 -1.34 15.74 -43.30
N GLY A 394 -2.63 15.46 -43.45
CA GLY A 394 -3.40 15.82 -44.63
C GLY A 394 -3.46 17.33 -44.92
N ALA A 395 -3.32 18.14 -43.85
CA ALA A 395 -3.24 19.60 -43.95
C ALA A 395 -1.77 20.15 -44.13
N GLY A 396 -0.78 19.26 -44.36
CA GLY A 396 0.56 19.65 -44.76
C GLY A 396 1.62 19.62 -43.66
N VAL A 397 1.30 19.17 -42.44
CA VAL A 397 2.29 18.99 -41.36
C VAL A 397 3.12 17.74 -41.63
N LYS A 398 4.45 17.85 -41.53
CA LYS A 398 5.36 16.73 -41.81
C LYS A 398 5.21 15.61 -40.78
N PRO A 399 5.22 14.34 -41.21
CA PRO A 399 5.19 13.20 -40.32
C PRO A 399 6.33 13.24 -39.29
N GLY A 400 6.04 12.73 -38.07
CA GLY A 400 7.01 12.60 -36.99
C GLY A 400 6.73 13.53 -35.80
N ARG A 401 7.77 14.04 -35.18
CA ARG A 401 7.69 14.85 -33.95
C ARG A 401 6.83 16.12 -34.10
N GLU A 402 6.79 16.69 -35.30
CA GLU A 402 6.04 17.90 -35.62
C GLU A 402 4.51 17.68 -35.45
N VAL A 403 4.00 16.50 -35.84
CA VAL A 403 2.59 16.13 -35.63
C VAL A 403 2.25 16.09 -34.15
N GLY A 404 3.09 15.45 -33.32
CA GLY A 404 2.91 15.38 -31.87
C GLY A 404 2.88 16.76 -31.20
N ASN A 405 3.85 17.61 -31.55
CA ASN A 405 3.91 18.98 -31.03
C ASN A 405 2.68 19.81 -31.45
N THR A 406 2.22 19.64 -32.69
CA THR A 406 1.03 20.33 -33.19
C THR A 406 -0.22 19.89 -32.45
N LEU A 407 -0.42 18.57 -32.26
CA LEU A 407 -1.53 18.04 -31.48
C LEU A 407 -1.53 18.54 -30.04
N ALA A 408 -0.37 18.56 -29.38
CA ALA A 408 -0.25 19.07 -28.01
C ALA A 408 -0.63 20.55 -27.93
N ARG A 409 -0.17 21.38 -28.87
CA ARG A 409 -0.53 22.80 -28.96
C ARG A 409 -2.02 23.02 -29.21
N LEU A 410 -2.63 22.21 -30.10
CA LEU A 410 -4.06 22.32 -30.35
C LEU A 410 -4.90 21.86 -29.14
N LEU A 411 -4.45 20.83 -28.43
CA LEU A 411 -5.06 20.43 -27.18
C LEU A 411 -4.99 21.55 -26.15
N ASP A 412 -3.86 22.22 -25.99
CA ASP A 412 -3.71 23.31 -25.04
C ASP A 412 -4.69 24.48 -25.33
N MET A 413 -4.91 24.82 -26.61
CA MET A 413 -5.93 25.79 -27.03
C MET A 413 -7.36 25.36 -26.66
N VAL A 414 -7.65 24.06 -26.74
CA VAL A 414 -8.96 23.50 -26.39
C VAL A 414 -9.15 23.39 -24.90
N LEU A 415 -8.09 23.11 -24.15
CA LEU A 415 -8.13 23.12 -22.69
C LEU A 415 -8.47 24.52 -22.14
N GLU A 416 -8.05 25.56 -22.83
CA GLU A 416 -8.42 26.94 -22.50
C GLU A 416 -9.90 27.21 -22.82
N GLU A 417 -10.33 26.93 -24.07
CA GLU A 417 -11.66 27.16 -24.56
C GLU A 417 -12.23 25.92 -25.25
N PRO A 418 -13.03 25.06 -24.55
CA PRO A 418 -13.54 23.79 -25.09
C PRO A 418 -14.37 23.91 -26.37
N GLN A 419 -15.05 25.03 -26.57
CA GLN A 419 -15.84 25.31 -27.78
C GLN A 419 -14.97 25.37 -29.05
N ARG A 420 -13.65 25.51 -28.91
CA ARG A 420 -12.69 25.48 -30.02
C ARG A 420 -12.44 24.05 -30.54
N ASN A 421 -12.95 23.04 -29.89
CA ASN A 421 -12.76 21.63 -30.30
C ASN A 421 -13.64 21.26 -31.50
N THR A 422 -13.44 21.94 -32.61
CA THR A 422 -14.04 21.60 -33.89
C THR A 422 -12.98 21.42 -34.95
N LYS A 423 -13.19 20.50 -35.90
CA LYS A 423 -12.20 20.20 -36.93
C LYS A 423 -11.83 21.43 -37.78
N GLU A 424 -12.83 22.21 -38.13
CA GLU A 424 -12.67 23.43 -38.92
C GLU A 424 -11.80 24.46 -38.21
N TYR A 425 -12.10 24.70 -36.93
CA TYR A 425 -11.33 25.66 -36.13
C TYR A 425 -9.88 25.21 -35.96
N LEU A 426 -9.67 23.96 -35.60
CA LEU A 426 -8.34 23.44 -35.31
C LEU A 426 -7.44 23.39 -36.56
N LEU A 427 -8.00 22.99 -37.72
CA LEU A 427 -7.24 23.00 -38.98
C LEU A 427 -6.91 24.41 -39.46
N ALA A 428 -7.77 25.39 -39.25
CA ALA A 428 -7.50 26.79 -39.56
C ALA A 428 -6.34 27.39 -38.74
N HIS A 429 -6.03 26.82 -37.57
CA HIS A 429 -5.01 27.30 -36.65
C HIS A 429 -3.70 26.49 -36.68
N LEU A 430 -3.48 25.65 -37.68
CA LEU A 430 -2.24 24.85 -37.81
C LEU A 430 -0.98 25.71 -37.99
N GLY A 431 -1.07 26.86 -38.64
CA GLY A 431 0.07 27.71 -38.99
C GLY A 431 0.45 28.80 -37.99
N GLN A 432 -0.33 29.02 -36.93
CA GLN A 432 -0.03 30.06 -35.94
C GLN A 432 1.12 29.60 -35.03
N LYS A 433 2.31 30.22 -35.17
CA LYS A 433 3.35 30.13 -34.15
C LYS A 433 2.85 30.86 -32.90
N GLN A 434 3.06 30.30 -31.73
CA GLN A 434 2.97 31.06 -30.49
C GLN A 434 3.92 32.26 -30.61
N GLU A 435 3.37 33.48 -30.57
CA GLU A 435 4.19 34.64 -30.22
C GLU A 435 4.59 34.42 -28.77
N GLY A 436 5.88 34.11 -28.59
CA GLY A 436 6.42 33.80 -27.28
C GLY A 436 6.18 34.94 -26.29
N HIS A 437 5.67 34.68 -25.14
CA HIS A 437 5.95 35.44 -23.94
C HIS A 437 7.44 35.21 -23.60
N GLY A 438 8.33 35.84 -24.41
CA GLY A 438 9.69 36.11 -24.07
C GLY A 438 9.74 37.50 -23.48
N GLY A 439 9.90 37.59 -22.21
CA GLY A 439 10.11 38.82 -21.47
C GLY A 439 11.14 38.58 -20.40
N ILE A 440 12.38 38.88 -20.72
CA ILE A 440 13.53 39.39 -19.93
C ILE A 440 13.57 38.97 -18.45
#